data_7ed4cf0ddc37119e0c77a53786c3fda3
#
_entry.id   7ed4cf0ddc37119e0c77a53786c3fda3
#
_cell.length_a   1.000
_cell.length_b   1.000
_cell.length_c   1.000
_cell.angle_alpha   90.00
_cell.angle_beta   90.00
_cell.angle_gamma   90.00
#
_symmetry.space_group_name_H-M   'P 1'
#
loop_
_entity.id
_entity.type
_entity.pdbx_description
1 polymer ?
#
loop_
_entity_poly.entity_id
_entity_poly.type
_entity_poly.pdbx_seq_one_letter_code
_entity_poly.pdbx_strand_id
1 'polypeptide(L)'
;WYQRQITDRKTPFTLKGGGTKMIPIARPRIVVEGGEVFYIFRDEERGSRVSMAHASDVGISKWTITDLTDFSVDAWEPSHDTELWKEQRKLHLFVQHTRQGDGERTAEIDPQMVYVLETDMNINK
;
A
#
# COMPACT_ATOMS: atom_id res chain seq x y z
N TRP A 1 -6.17 -23.14 10.02
CA TRP A 1 -5.75 -22.24 8.95
C TRP A 1 -6.95 -21.43 8.45
N TYR A 2 -6.87 -20.10 8.55
CA TYR A 2 -7.95 -19.19 8.11
C TYR A 2 -7.44 -18.30 7.00
N GLN A 3 -8.31 -17.99 6.03
CA GLN A 3 -8.02 -17.15 4.90
C GLN A 3 -9.14 -16.11 4.76
N ARG A 4 -8.75 -14.86 4.56
CA ARG A 4 -9.69 -13.74 4.33
C ARG A 4 -9.29 -12.98 3.08
N GLN A 5 -10.28 -12.70 2.26
CA GLN A 5 -10.10 -11.87 1.07
C GLN A 5 -10.36 -10.41 1.44
N ILE A 6 -9.40 -9.52 1.15
CA ILE A 6 -9.49 -8.09 1.46
C ILE A 6 -10.02 -7.31 0.26
N THR A 7 -9.56 -7.68 -0.94
CA THR A 7 -9.96 -7.03 -2.20
C THR A 7 -10.50 -8.06 -3.18
N ASP A 8 -11.38 -7.63 -4.07
CA ASP A 8 -11.92 -8.46 -5.15
C ASP A 8 -11.50 -7.87 -6.50
N ARG A 9 -10.46 -8.45 -7.09
CA ARG A 9 -9.87 -7.96 -8.33
C ARG A 9 -10.77 -8.27 -9.52
N LYS A 10 -11.07 -7.26 -10.33
CA LYS A 10 -11.94 -7.36 -11.52
C LYS A 10 -11.17 -7.48 -12.83
N THR A 11 -9.94 -7.00 -12.88
CA THR A 11 -9.13 -7.02 -14.09
C THR A 11 -8.21 -8.24 -14.11
N PRO A 12 -8.03 -8.87 -15.31
CA PRO A 12 -7.05 -9.96 -15.46
C PRO A 12 -5.64 -9.48 -15.12
N PHE A 13 -4.88 -10.39 -14.56
CA PHE A 13 -3.51 -10.14 -14.16
C PHE A 13 -2.59 -11.17 -14.81
N THR A 14 -1.72 -10.70 -15.71
CA THR A 14 -0.78 -11.57 -16.40
C THR A 14 0.59 -10.90 -16.47
N LEU A 15 1.58 -11.54 -15.86
CA LEU A 15 2.98 -11.16 -16.02
C LEU A 15 3.62 -12.05 -17.08
N LYS A 16 3.85 -11.50 -18.27
CA LYS A 16 4.48 -12.20 -19.38
C LYS A 16 5.87 -11.65 -19.65
N GLY A 17 6.74 -12.51 -20.21
CA GLY A 17 8.09 -12.16 -20.58
C GLY A 17 9.08 -12.28 -19.42
N GLY A 18 10.36 -12.04 -19.72
CA GLY A 18 11.45 -12.06 -18.75
C GLY A 18 11.65 -10.72 -18.05
N GLY A 19 12.55 -10.70 -17.06
CA GLY A 19 12.95 -9.51 -16.33
C GLY A 19 11.99 -9.07 -15.25
N THR A 20 12.34 -7.99 -14.58
CA THR A 20 11.54 -7.40 -13.50
C THR A 20 10.28 -6.76 -14.06
N LYS A 21 9.15 -7.05 -13.45
CA LYS A 21 7.84 -6.52 -13.84
C LYS A 21 7.19 -5.72 -12.71
N MET A 22 6.51 -4.64 -13.07
CA MET A 22 5.61 -3.98 -12.14
C MET A 22 4.41 -4.88 -11.87
N ILE A 23 4.16 -5.18 -10.61
CA ILE A 23 3.00 -5.98 -10.22
C ILE A 23 1.78 -5.07 -10.01
N PRO A 24 0.57 -5.53 -10.39
CA PRO A 24 -0.64 -4.71 -10.30
C PRO A 24 -1.05 -4.33 -8.88
N ILE A 25 -0.64 -5.12 -7.90
CA ILE A 25 -0.84 -4.84 -6.48
C ILE A 25 0.49 -4.95 -5.76
N ALA A 26 0.85 -3.93 -4.99
CA ALA A 26 2.12 -3.90 -4.28
C ALA A 26 2.17 -4.93 -3.14
N ARG A 27 3.37 -5.34 -2.78
CA ARG A 27 3.61 -6.05 -1.53
C ARG A 27 3.21 -5.12 -0.38
N PRO A 28 2.44 -5.60 0.60
CA PRO A 28 1.88 -4.74 1.63
C PRO A 28 2.85 -4.42 2.76
N ARG A 29 2.51 -3.39 3.52
CA ARG A 29 2.92 -3.21 4.90
C ARG A 29 1.74 -3.50 5.81
N ILE A 30 2.00 -4.22 6.89
CA ILE A 30 0.97 -4.56 7.88
C ILE A 30 1.44 -4.03 9.22
N VAL A 31 0.56 -3.28 9.88
CA VAL A 31 0.76 -2.84 11.26
C VAL A 31 -0.44 -3.26 12.09
N VAL A 32 -0.19 -3.61 13.35
CA VAL A 32 -1.20 -4.11 14.28
C VAL A 32 -1.13 -3.31 15.56
N GLU A 33 -2.26 -2.89 16.06
CA GLU A 33 -2.39 -2.17 17.32
C GLU A 33 -3.73 -2.47 17.99
N GLY A 34 -3.70 -2.92 19.24
CA GLY A 34 -4.91 -3.07 20.05
C GLY A 34 -6.00 -3.95 19.44
N GLY A 35 -5.66 -4.99 18.70
CA GLY A 35 -6.61 -5.85 17.99
C GLY A 35 -7.05 -5.32 16.62
N GLU A 36 -6.57 -4.15 16.23
CA GLU A 36 -6.80 -3.59 14.91
C GLU A 36 -5.67 -3.95 13.96
N VAL A 37 -6.00 -4.20 12.71
CA VAL A 37 -5.05 -4.53 11.65
C VAL A 37 -5.15 -3.50 10.53
N PHE A 38 -4.01 -2.95 10.14
CA PHE A 38 -3.90 -1.99 9.04
C PHE A 38 -2.98 -2.58 7.98
N TYR A 39 -3.49 -2.65 6.78
CA TYR A 39 -2.81 -3.21 5.62
C TYR A 39 -2.64 -2.11 4.58
N ILE A 40 -1.41 -1.68 4.35
CA ILE A 40 -1.09 -0.58 3.43
C ILE A 40 -0.59 -1.16 2.12
N PHE A 41 -1.17 -0.73 1.01
CA PHE A 41 -0.89 -1.27 -0.31
C PHE A 41 -1.11 -0.25 -1.41
N ARG A 42 -0.72 -0.63 -2.61
CA ARG A 42 -1.04 0.08 -3.86
C ARG A 42 -1.71 -0.91 -4.79
N ASP A 43 -2.77 -0.49 -5.45
CA ASP A 43 -3.50 -1.32 -6.40
C ASP A 43 -3.85 -0.52 -7.65
N GLU A 44 -3.52 -1.05 -8.83
CA GLU A 44 -3.86 -0.44 -10.11
C GLU A 44 -5.37 -0.22 -10.28
N GLU A 45 -6.20 -1.13 -9.78
CA GLU A 45 -7.66 -0.99 -9.84
C GLU A 45 -8.18 0.18 -8.99
N ARG A 46 -7.35 0.70 -8.09
CA ARG A 46 -7.62 1.90 -7.30
C ARG A 46 -6.81 3.11 -7.78
N GLY A 47 -6.41 3.12 -9.05
CA GLY A 47 -5.63 4.21 -9.63
C GLY A 47 -4.19 4.29 -9.15
N SER A 48 -3.61 3.19 -8.69
CA SER A 48 -2.25 3.13 -8.12
C SER A 48 -2.03 4.15 -6.99
N ARG A 49 -3.07 4.45 -6.23
CA ARG A 49 -3.00 5.29 -5.03
C ARG A 49 -2.46 4.49 -3.86
N VAL A 50 -1.96 5.19 -2.86
CA VAL A 50 -1.69 4.56 -1.56
C VAL A 50 -3.02 4.31 -0.89
N SER A 51 -3.31 3.05 -0.58
CA SER A 51 -4.56 2.62 0.03
C SER A 51 -4.30 1.90 1.34
N MET A 52 -5.26 1.96 2.24
CA MET A 52 -5.21 1.29 3.53
C MET A 52 -6.48 0.48 3.73
N ALA A 53 -6.33 -0.81 3.98
CA ALA A 53 -7.41 -1.65 4.47
C ALA A 53 -7.30 -1.77 5.99
N HIS A 54 -8.41 -1.59 6.67
CA HIS A 54 -8.49 -1.62 8.13
C HIS A 54 -9.55 -2.61 8.60
N ALA A 55 -9.19 -3.42 9.58
CA ALA A 55 -10.12 -4.29 10.29
C ALA A 55 -9.94 -4.12 11.79
N SER A 56 -11.06 -3.99 12.50
CA SER A 56 -11.09 -3.79 13.97
C SER A 56 -11.89 -4.87 14.71
N ASP A 57 -12.48 -5.81 13.96
CA ASP A 57 -13.24 -6.89 14.56
C ASP A 57 -12.35 -8.08 14.97
N VAL A 58 -12.76 -8.79 16.01
CA VAL A 58 -12.01 -9.94 16.55
C VAL A 58 -11.74 -11.03 15.51
N GLY A 59 -12.66 -11.23 14.59
CA GLY A 59 -12.52 -12.20 13.51
C GLY A 59 -11.71 -11.72 12.31
N ILE A 60 -11.34 -10.44 12.28
CA ILE A 60 -10.70 -9.79 11.13
C ILE A 60 -11.49 -10.10 9.85
N SER A 61 -12.81 -10.03 9.94
CA SER A 61 -13.72 -10.44 8.88
C SER A 61 -14.24 -9.29 8.04
N LYS A 62 -14.22 -8.09 8.59
CA LYS A 62 -14.70 -6.88 7.91
C LYS A 62 -13.57 -5.91 7.68
N TRP A 63 -13.36 -5.55 6.43
CA TRP A 63 -12.33 -4.62 6.00
C TRP A 63 -12.95 -3.37 5.41
N THR A 64 -12.47 -2.22 5.85
CA THR A 64 -12.76 -0.92 5.24
C THR A 64 -11.52 -0.46 4.47
N ILE A 65 -11.69 -0.06 3.21
CA ILE A 65 -10.59 0.39 2.38
C ILE A 65 -10.73 1.88 2.13
N THR A 66 -9.66 2.61 2.39
CA THR A 66 -9.57 4.07 2.21
C THR A 66 -8.35 4.40 1.35
N ASP A 67 -8.50 5.28 0.37
CA ASP A 67 -7.38 5.82 -0.36
C ASP A 67 -6.74 6.95 0.46
N LEU A 68 -5.45 6.84 0.72
CA LEU A 68 -4.69 7.81 1.51
C LEU A 68 -4.12 8.94 0.65
N THR A 69 -4.00 8.73 -0.65
CA THR A 69 -3.59 9.75 -1.61
C THR A 69 -4.67 9.95 -2.66
N ASP A 70 -4.76 11.16 -3.20
CA ASP A 70 -5.61 11.50 -4.34
C ASP A 70 -4.84 11.43 -5.67
N PHE A 71 -3.59 11.02 -5.62
CA PHE A 71 -2.70 10.88 -6.76
C PHE A 71 -2.13 9.46 -6.85
N SER A 72 -1.74 9.06 -8.06
CA SER A 72 -1.06 7.80 -8.32
C SER A 72 0.39 7.84 -7.84
N VAL A 73 0.86 6.75 -7.26
CA VAL A 73 2.27 6.54 -6.93
C VAL A 73 2.96 5.55 -7.89
N ASP A 74 2.23 5.16 -8.92
CA ASP A 74 2.67 4.26 -10.00
C ASP A 74 3.26 2.96 -9.45
N ALA A 75 4.56 2.72 -9.59
CA ALA A 75 5.22 1.48 -9.18
C ALA A 75 5.73 1.48 -7.71
N TRP A 76 5.38 2.48 -6.91
CA TRP A 76 5.84 2.59 -5.53
C TRP A 76 5.44 1.37 -4.68
N GLU A 77 6.40 0.93 -3.87
CA GLU A 77 6.20 -0.14 -2.87
C GLU A 77 6.10 0.48 -1.47
N PRO A 78 5.12 0.08 -0.66
CA PRO A 78 4.90 0.66 0.67
C PRO A 78 6.11 0.54 1.60
N SER A 79 6.45 1.64 2.26
CA SER A 79 7.42 1.66 3.35
C SER A 79 6.97 2.60 4.47
N HIS A 80 7.33 2.29 5.70
CA HIS A 80 6.97 3.09 6.85
C HIS A 80 8.11 3.16 7.88
N ASP A 81 8.08 4.18 8.72
CA ASP A 81 9.02 4.32 9.83
C ASP A 81 8.65 3.33 10.94
N THR A 82 9.39 2.21 10.98
CA THR A 82 9.12 1.12 11.93
C THR A 82 9.43 1.50 13.37
N GLU A 83 10.44 2.34 13.61
CA GLU A 83 10.80 2.78 14.95
C GLU A 83 9.76 3.74 15.50
N LEU A 84 9.33 4.71 14.70
CA LEU A 84 8.29 5.64 15.10
C LEU A 84 6.97 4.90 15.43
N TRP A 85 6.63 3.88 14.65
CA TRP A 85 5.48 3.03 14.94
C TRP A 85 5.63 2.31 16.29
N LYS A 86 6.80 1.70 16.57
CA LYS A 86 7.05 1.00 17.82
C LYS A 86 6.99 1.93 19.03
N GLU A 87 7.60 3.12 18.92
CA GLU A 87 7.74 4.04 20.02
C GLU A 87 6.49 4.88 20.29
N GLN A 88 5.82 5.32 19.25
CA GLN A 88 4.76 6.33 19.34
C GLN A 88 3.43 5.91 18.71
N ARG A 89 3.36 4.78 18.04
CA ARG A 89 2.20 4.32 17.26
C ARG A 89 1.73 5.33 16.22
N LYS A 90 2.68 6.08 15.67
CA LYS A 90 2.44 6.97 14.53
C LYS A 90 2.85 6.28 13.25
N LEU A 91 1.96 6.28 12.27
CA LEU A 91 2.23 5.71 10.96
C LEU A 91 2.68 6.81 10.00
N HIS A 92 3.96 6.85 9.73
CA HIS A 92 4.54 7.70 8.70
C HIS A 92 4.94 6.83 7.51
N LEU A 93 4.36 7.11 6.36
CA LEU A 93 4.66 6.44 5.10
C LEU A 93 5.58 7.32 4.27
N PHE A 94 6.65 6.73 3.76
CA PHE A 94 7.46 7.37 2.72
C PHE A 94 6.81 7.11 1.38
N VAL A 95 6.40 8.17 0.70
CA VAL A 95 5.63 8.09 -0.54
C VAL A 95 6.34 8.83 -1.64
N GLN A 96 6.51 8.17 -2.77
CA GLN A 96 7.16 8.73 -3.95
C GLN A 96 6.47 8.17 -5.20
N HIS A 97 6.26 9.02 -6.19
CA HIS A 97 5.84 8.56 -7.52
C HIS A 97 7.03 7.91 -8.21
N THR A 98 6.97 6.61 -8.44
CA THR A 98 8.04 5.85 -9.08
C THR A 98 7.53 5.17 -10.34
N ARG A 99 8.37 5.12 -11.37
CA ARG A 99 8.06 4.41 -12.60
C ARG A 99 9.12 3.34 -12.85
N GLN A 100 8.66 2.19 -13.31
CA GLN A 100 9.51 1.09 -13.69
C GLN A 100 9.57 0.96 -15.21
N GLY A 101 10.77 0.81 -15.77
CA GLY A 101 10.95 0.46 -17.15
C GLY A 101 10.75 -1.04 -17.39
N ASP A 102 10.81 -1.46 -18.64
CA ASP A 102 10.72 -2.87 -19.01
C ASP A 102 12.00 -3.64 -18.64
N GLY A 103 11.84 -4.72 -17.90
CA GLY A 103 12.96 -5.56 -17.46
C GLY A 103 13.92 -4.76 -16.58
N GLU A 104 15.20 -4.79 -16.95
CA GLU A 104 16.27 -4.09 -16.22
C GLU A 104 16.46 -2.64 -16.70
N ARG A 105 15.60 -2.13 -17.55
CA ARG A 105 15.70 -0.76 -18.05
C ARG A 105 15.17 0.23 -17.03
N THR A 106 15.82 1.39 -16.97
CA THR A 106 15.28 2.54 -16.23
C THR A 106 14.16 3.21 -17.03
N ALA A 107 13.09 3.62 -16.37
CA ALA A 107 12.08 4.47 -16.98
C ALA A 107 12.53 5.92 -16.91
N GLU A 108 12.29 6.69 -17.98
CA GLU A 108 12.44 8.13 -17.94
C GLU A 108 11.24 8.74 -17.21
N ILE A 109 11.52 9.53 -16.19
CA ILE A 109 10.52 10.26 -15.41
C ILE A 109 11.16 11.55 -14.92
N ASP A 110 10.41 12.64 -14.94
CA ASP A 110 10.85 13.90 -14.35
C ASP A 110 11.09 13.71 -12.84
N PRO A 111 12.00 14.53 -12.25
CA PRO A 111 12.23 14.50 -10.81
C PRO A 111 10.92 14.60 -10.03
N GLN A 112 10.72 13.72 -9.07
CA GLN A 112 9.53 13.64 -8.26
C GLN A 112 9.81 14.03 -6.81
N MET A 113 8.82 14.63 -6.17
CA MET A 113 8.90 14.92 -4.75
C MET A 113 8.75 13.63 -3.93
N VAL A 114 9.47 13.56 -2.82
CA VAL A 114 9.27 12.55 -1.79
C VAL A 114 8.39 13.17 -0.70
N TYR A 115 7.37 12.43 -0.30
CA TYR A 115 6.43 12.85 0.74
C TYR A 115 6.57 11.97 1.96
N VAL A 116 6.34 12.55 3.12
CA VAL A 116 6.03 11.80 4.33
C VAL A 116 4.53 11.96 4.57
N LEU A 117 3.80 10.87 4.46
CA LEU A 117 2.37 10.84 4.72
C LEU A 117 2.14 10.41 6.17
N GLU A 118 1.66 11.32 7.00
CA GLU A 118 1.24 11.01 8.36
C GLU A 118 -0.22 10.61 8.36
N THR A 119 -0.51 9.42 8.89
CA THR A 119 -1.87 8.91 8.99
C THR A 119 -2.29 8.88 10.45
N ASP A 120 -3.41 9.52 10.77
CA ASP A 120 -4.01 9.43 12.09
C ASP A 120 -4.67 8.06 12.26
N MET A 121 -4.15 7.26 13.21
CA MET A 121 -4.65 5.93 13.52
C MET A 121 -5.79 5.94 14.57
N ASN A 122 -6.17 7.10 15.08
CA ASN A 122 -7.28 7.25 16.03
C ASN A 122 -8.65 7.33 15.34
N ILE A 123 -8.86 6.51 14.33
CA ILE A 123 -9.98 6.62 13.41
C ILE A 123 -11.35 6.40 14.06
N ASN A 124 -11.45 5.79 15.25
CA ASN A 124 -12.71 5.37 15.85
C ASN A 124 -12.78 5.55 17.37
N LYS A 125 -12.22 6.58 17.87
CA LYS A 125 -12.41 6.91 19.27
C LYS A 125 -13.50 7.95 19.45
#